data_b2b0652d610e419aca52edfb774a50ac
#
_entry.id   b2b0652d610e419aca52edfb774a50ac
#
_cell.length_a   1.000
_cell.length_b   1.000
_cell.length_c   1.000
_cell.angle_alpha   90.00
_cell.angle_beta   90.00
_cell.angle_gamma   90.00
#
_symmetry.space_group_name_H-M   'P 1'
#
loop_
_entity.id
_entity.type
_entity.pdbx_description
1 polymer ?
#
loop_
_entity_poly.entity_id
_entity_poly.type
_entity_poly.pdbx_seq_one_letter_code
_entity_poly.pdbx_strand_id
1 'polypeptide(L)'
;FPENEFPFSTATLSDPLTGRTGSLFRGDATDPLLIETNTSTEYWQKGASLLHTDPLGHQDVVLPDNSRVYMIAGTQHGGRAGAPSDPGPDINPRNPHNPMPAVRALLVALDEWVVSGTPPPPSRLPTLTGGTLVEPDKTGFPAVPGAAVVRTTNRVAPPGDWVHPKPPAESYRTLVCKVDDDGNEAAGIRLPDI
;
A
#
# COMPACT_ATOMS: atom_id res chain seq x y z
N PHE A 1 -0.13 16.55 -5.47
CA PHE A 1 -1.28 15.68 -5.14
C PHE A 1 -1.26 15.40 -3.66
N PRO A 2 -2.43 15.24 -2.98
CA PRO A 2 -2.50 14.99 -1.54
C PRO A 2 -1.72 13.74 -1.09
N GLU A 3 -1.54 12.76 -1.95
CA GLU A 3 -0.80 11.54 -1.65
C GLU A 3 0.68 11.77 -1.28
N ASN A 4 1.22 12.92 -1.61
CA ASN A 4 2.62 13.25 -1.28
C ASN A 4 2.75 14.10 -0.02
N GLU A 5 1.65 14.39 0.67
CA GLU A 5 1.64 15.26 1.83
C GLU A 5 1.42 14.50 3.13
N PHE A 6 2.36 14.64 4.06
CA PHE A 6 2.23 14.12 5.42
C PHE A 6 1.03 14.78 6.15
N PRO A 7 0.23 14.05 6.96
CA PRO A 7 0.44 12.67 7.44
C PRO A 7 -0.07 11.60 6.48
N PHE A 8 0.58 10.43 6.50
CA PHE A 8 0.21 9.27 5.66
C PHE A 8 -0.56 8.20 6.43
N SER A 9 -0.39 8.12 7.73
CA SER A 9 -0.91 7.05 8.58
C SER A 9 -2.01 7.53 9.51
N THR A 10 -2.88 6.60 9.93
CA THR A 10 -3.81 6.81 11.05
C THR A 10 -3.10 6.77 12.41
N ALA A 11 -1.87 6.29 12.48
CA ALA A 11 -1.01 6.45 13.66
C ALA A 11 -0.42 7.86 13.72
N THR A 12 -0.23 8.38 14.92
CA THR A 12 0.48 9.66 15.11
C THR A 12 1.98 9.46 14.91
N LEU A 13 2.54 10.13 13.92
CA LEU A 13 3.95 10.02 13.54
C LEU A 13 4.60 11.39 13.49
N SER A 14 5.93 11.43 13.60
CA SER A 14 6.74 12.60 13.32
C SER A 14 7.45 12.43 11.99
N ASP A 15 7.32 13.45 11.14
CA ASP A 15 7.96 13.49 9.83
C ASP A 15 9.26 14.29 9.89
N PRO A 16 10.43 13.64 9.75
CA PRO A 16 11.72 14.31 9.84
C PRO A 16 12.01 15.20 8.62
N LEU A 17 11.34 15.01 7.48
CA LEU A 17 11.56 15.82 6.28
C LEU A 17 10.88 17.18 6.38
N THR A 18 9.72 17.26 7.02
CA THR A 18 8.97 18.51 7.19
C THR A 18 9.00 19.06 8.61
N GLY A 19 9.46 18.27 9.59
CA GLY A 19 9.41 18.60 11.02
C GLY A 19 8.00 18.58 11.62
N ARG A 20 7.01 18.07 10.90
CA ARG A 20 5.60 18.01 11.35
C ARG A 20 5.36 16.72 12.14
N THR A 21 4.45 16.80 13.11
CA THR A 21 3.87 15.63 13.77
C THR A 21 2.37 15.61 13.49
N GLY A 22 1.83 14.45 13.14
CA GLY A 22 0.42 14.34 12.78
C GLY A 22 -0.06 12.93 12.54
N SER A 23 -1.35 12.82 12.32
CA SER A 23 -2.10 11.61 12.00
C SER A 23 -3.22 11.95 11.04
N LEU A 24 -3.72 10.98 10.27
CA LEU A 24 -4.98 11.11 9.53
C LEU A 24 -6.19 11.12 10.46
N PHE A 25 -6.04 10.57 11.66
CA PHE A 25 -7.06 10.62 12.72
C PHE A 25 -6.80 11.81 13.66
N ARG A 26 -7.87 12.28 14.31
CA ARG A 26 -7.81 13.33 15.33
C ARG A 26 -7.39 12.82 16.70
N GLY A 27 -7.55 11.50 16.94
CA GLY A 27 -7.30 10.85 18.23
C GLY A 27 -8.46 11.07 19.23
N ASP A 28 -9.68 11.28 18.73
CA ASP A 28 -10.87 11.50 19.56
C ASP A 28 -12.05 10.62 19.13
N ALA A 29 -13.18 10.74 19.84
CA ALA A 29 -14.37 9.93 19.61
C ALA A 29 -15.07 10.21 18.26
N THR A 30 -14.61 11.17 17.48
CA THR A 30 -15.15 11.46 16.14
C THR A 30 -14.39 10.74 15.02
N ASP A 31 -13.31 10.05 15.34
CA ASP A 31 -12.58 9.24 14.37
C ASP A 31 -13.43 8.06 13.90
N PRO A 32 -13.50 7.81 12.59
CA PRO A 32 -14.32 6.74 12.03
C PRO A 32 -13.73 5.35 12.30
N LEU A 33 -14.57 4.32 12.14
CA LEU A 33 -14.08 2.98 11.84
C LEU A 33 -13.60 2.95 10.38
N LEU A 34 -12.36 2.57 10.15
CA LEU A 34 -11.72 2.64 8.84
C LEU A 34 -11.26 1.26 8.37
N ILE A 35 -11.64 0.89 7.17
CA ILE A 35 -10.98 -0.17 6.40
C ILE A 35 -10.34 0.47 5.17
N GLU A 36 -9.05 0.32 5.03
CA GLU A 36 -8.28 0.76 3.87
C GLU A 36 -7.77 -0.44 3.09
N THR A 37 -7.94 -0.39 1.76
CA THR A 37 -7.48 -1.44 0.86
C THR A 37 -6.48 -0.90 -0.14
N ASN A 38 -5.38 -1.61 -0.30
CA ASN A 38 -4.33 -1.29 -1.25
C ASN A 38 -4.04 -2.51 -2.12
N THR A 39 -3.56 -2.28 -3.32
CA THR A 39 -3.09 -3.31 -4.25
C THR A 39 -1.57 -3.14 -4.45
N SER A 40 -0.96 -3.99 -5.27
CA SER A 40 0.44 -3.82 -5.66
C SER A 40 0.71 -2.43 -6.25
N THR A 41 -0.26 -1.87 -7.01
CA THR A 41 -0.11 -0.54 -7.62
C THR A 41 0.12 0.55 -6.59
N GLU A 42 -0.61 0.55 -5.48
CA GLU A 42 -0.45 1.57 -4.43
C GLU A 42 0.93 1.50 -3.78
N TYR A 43 1.47 0.30 -3.59
CA TYR A 43 2.83 0.15 -3.06
C TYR A 43 3.88 0.67 -4.05
N TRP A 44 3.77 0.32 -5.34
CA TRP A 44 4.76 0.69 -6.35
C TRP A 44 4.65 2.15 -6.80
N GLN A 45 3.44 2.71 -6.84
CA GLN A 45 3.19 4.01 -7.47
C GLN A 45 2.79 5.11 -6.50
N LYS A 46 2.24 4.76 -5.33
CA LYS A 46 1.66 5.71 -4.38
C LYS A 46 2.32 5.72 -3.01
N GLY A 47 3.29 4.81 -2.77
CA GLY A 47 4.00 4.72 -1.50
C GLY A 47 3.14 4.19 -0.35
N ALA A 48 2.25 3.22 -0.61
CA ALA A 48 1.33 2.68 0.40
C ALA A 48 2.02 2.12 1.65
N SER A 49 3.31 1.78 1.60
CA SER A 49 4.08 1.41 2.79
C SER A 49 4.07 2.48 3.88
N LEU A 50 3.99 3.76 3.50
CA LEU A 50 3.96 4.89 4.43
C LEU A 50 2.71 4.92 5.33
N LEU A 51 1.66 4.17 4.98
CA LEU A 51 0.46 4.02 5.82
C LEU A 51 0.75 3.27 7.12
N HIS A 52 1.75 2.38 7.10
CA HIS A 52 2.04 1.45 8.20
C HIS A 52 3.54 1.34 8.54
N THR A 53 4.37 2.25 8.04
CA THR A 53 5.74 2.46 8.48
C THR A 53 5.96 3.89 8.96
N ASP A 54 7.04 4.12 9.70
CA ASP A 54 7.52 5.48 9.91
C ASP A 54 7.91 6.13 8.56
N PRO A 55 7.94 7.47 8.44
CA PRO A 55 8.20 8.16 7.18
C PRO A 55 9.57 7.85 6.55
N LEU A 56 10.51 7.35 7.33
CA LEU A 56 11.82 6.90 6.84
C LEU A 56 11.86 5.41 6.49
N GLY A 57 10.74 4.67 6.68
CA GLY A 57 10.63 3.25 6.39
C GLY A 57 11.60 2.37 7.19
N HIS A 58 11.87 2.73 8.45
CA HIS A 58 12.80 1.98 9.32
C HIS A 58 12.08 1.00 10.23
N GLN A 59 10.81 1.26 10.55
CA GLN A 59 10.03 0.44 11.47
C GLN A 59 8.55 0.38 11.07
N ASP A 60 7.91 -0.75 11.38
CA ASP A 60 6.46 -0.89 11.31
C ASP A 60 5.82 -0.03 12.41
N VAL A 61 4.64 0.52 12.15
CA VAL A 61 3.89 1.28 13.14
C VAL A 61 2.63 0.54 13.58
N VAL A 62 2.25 0.72 14.83
CA VAL A 62 1.01 0.18 15.38
C VAL A 62 -0.14 1.09 14.96
N LEU A 63 -1.07 0.54 14.19
CA LEU A 63 -2.28 1.26 13.78
C LEU A 63 -3.30 1.27 14.93
N PRO A 64 -4.12 2.34 15.04
CA PRO A 64 -5.22 2.41 16.02
C PRO A 64 -6.23 1.27 15.86
N ASP A 65 -6.89 0.90 16.97
CA ASP A 65 -7.85 -0.21 16.99
C ASP A 65 -9.06 -0.01 16.07
N ASN A 66 -9.40 1.24 15.76
CA ASN A 66 -10.45 1.61 14.81
C ASN A 66 -9.98 1.70 13.36
N SER A 67 -8.77 1.24 13.04
CA SER A 67 -8.22 1.20 11.69
C SER A 67 -7.80 -0.23 11.31
N ARG A 68 -8.14 -0.64 10.08
CA ARG A 68 -7.67 -1.87 9.45
C ARG A 68 -7.13 -1.57 8.06
N VAL A 69 -5.97 -2.11 7.75
CA VAL A 69 -5.33 -1.94 6.44
C VAL A 69 -5.07 -3.29 5.82
N TYR A 70 -5.46 -3.43 4.56
CA TYR A 70 -5.28 -4.68 3.82
C TYR A 70 -4.60 -4.40 2.48
N MET A 71 -3.56 -5.18 2.19
CA MET A 71 -3.01 -5.31 0.85
C MET A 71 -3.69 -6.50 0.17
N ILE A 72 -4.23 -6.31 -1.02
CA ILE A 72 -4.76 -7.40 -1.85
C ILE A 72 -3.64 -7.82 -2.82
N ALA A 73 -2.99 -8.91 -2.48
CA ALA A 73 -1.78 -9.39 -3.15
C ALA A 73 -2.02 -9.73 -4.63
N GLY A 74 -1.02 -9.48 -5.46
CA GLY A 74 -1.04 -9.84 -6.88
C GLY A 74 -2.09 -9.10 -7.71
N THR A 75 -2.63 -7.99 -7.22
CA THR A 75 -3.64 -7.21 -7.92
C THR A 75 -3.13 -5.83 -8.30
N GLN A 76 -3.83 -5.19 -9.21
CA GLN A 76 -3.57 -3.80 -9.59
C GLN A 76 -4.80 -2.94 -9.36
N HIS A 77 -4.59 -1.63 -9.27
CA HIS A 77 -5.65 -0.65 -9.11
C HIS A 77 -6.71 -0.79 -10.22
N GLY A 78 -7.96 -0.99 -9.83
CA GLY A 78 -9.05 -1.12 -10.77
C GLY A 78 -9.05 -2.41 -11.59
N GLY A 79 -8.58 -3.53 -11.02
CA GLY A 79 -8.49 -4.83 -11.65
C GLY A 79 -9.67 -5.17 -12.55
N ARG A 80 -9.39 -5.58 -13.78
CA ARG A 80 -10.38 -5.92 -14.80
C ARG A 80 -10.48 -7.42 -14.97
N ALA A 81 -11.68 -7.94 -14.97
CA ALA A 81 -11.91 -9.32 -15.43
C ALA A 81 -11.58 -9.43 -16.93
N GLY A 82 -10.75 -10.39 -17.29
CA GLY A 82 -10.29 -10.63 -18.65
C GLY A 82 -8.88 -10.06 -18.90
N ALA A 83 -8.00 -10.89 -19.42
CA ALA A 83 -6.65 -10.48 -19.81
C ALA A 83 -6.74 -9.61 -21.07
N PRO A 84 -6.32 -8.34 -21.03
CA PRO A 84 -6.17 -7.56 -22.26
C PRO A 84 -5.00 -8.13 -23.05
N SER A 85 -5.24 -8.40 -24.33
CA SER A 85 -4.18 -8.77 -25.29
C SER A 85 -3.23 -7.60 -25.57
N ASP A 86 -3.65 -6.38 -25.26
CA ASP A 86 -2.89 -5.16 -25.47
C ASP A 86 -2.39 -4.61 -24.12
N PRO A 87 -1.08 -4.55 -23.89
CA PRO A 87 -0.51 -3.97 -22.68
C PRO A 87 -0.75 -2.45 -22.57
N GLY A 88 -1.24 -1.79 -23.63
CA GLY A 88 -1.36 -0.33 -23.68
C GLY A 88 0.00 0.34 -23.56
N PRO A 89 0.17 1.35 -22.67
CA PRO A 89 1.45 2.00 -22.43
C PRO A 89 2.39 1.18 -21.53
N ASP A 90 1.94 0.05 -21.00
CA ASP A 90 2.69 -0.75 -20.04
C ASP A 90 3.71 -1.66 -20.76
N ILE A 91 4.83 -1.94 -20.13
CA ILE A 91 5.87 -2.82 -20.70
C ILE A 91 5.41 -4.28 -20.67
N ASN A 92 4.73 -4.69 -19.60
CA ASN A 92 4.19 -6.03 -19.42
C ASN A 92 2.67 -6.04 -19.57
N PRO A 93 2.05 -7.16 -19.94
CA PRO A 93 0.60 -7.33 -19.88
C PRO A 93 0.09 -7.06 -18.46
N ARG A 94 -1.10 -6.50 -18.37
CA ARG A 94 -1.74 -6.24 -17.08
C ARG A 94 -2.19 -7.52 -16.42
N ASN A 95 -2.02 -7.60 -15.09
CA ASN A 95 -2.52 -8.71 -14.31
C ASN A 95 -4.06 -8.71 -14.32
N PRO A 96 -4.73 -9.81 -14.75
CA PRO A 96 -6.18 -9.89 -14.80
C PRO A 96 -6.84 -10.15 -13.44
N HIS A 97 -6.07 -10.35 -12.37
CA HIS A 97 -6.60 -10.60 -11.03
C HIS A 97 -7.57 -9.49 -10.60
N ASN A 98 -8.75 -9.91 -10.15
CA ASN A 98 -9.81 -9.00 -9.75
C ASN A 98 -9.85 -8.86 -8.22
N PRO A 99 -9.53 -7.70 -7.62
CA PRO A 99 -9.56 -7.50 -6.18
C PRO A 99 -10.99 -7.41 -5.60
N MET A 100 -11.99 -7.23 -6.45
CA MET A 100 -13.36 -6.93 -6.01
C MET A 100 -14.03 -7.97 -5.11
N PRO A 101 -13.77 -9.29 -5.21
CA PRO A 101 -14.29 -10.25 -4.25
C PRO A 101 -13.81 -9.96 -2.82
N ALA A 102 -12.52 -9.66 -2.63
CA ALA A 102 -11.96 -9.29 -1.34
C ALA A 102 -12.54 -7.95 -0.85
N VAL A 103 -12.61 -6.95 -1.73
CA VAL A 103 -13.19 -5.63 -1.39
C VAL A 103 -14.65 -5.76 -0.92
N ARG A 104 -15.47 -6.57 -1.61
CA ARG A 104 -16.86 -6.81 -1.18
C ARG A 104 -16.96 -7.51 0.18
N ALA A 105 -16.10 -8.48 0.44
CA ALA A 105 -16.05 -9.16 1.74
C ALA A 105 -15.65 -8.20 2.87
N LEU A 106 -14.68 -7.32 2.61
CA LEU A 106 -14.27 -6.30 3.57
C LEU A 106 -15.34 -5.24 3.79
N LEU A 107 -16.15 -4.90 2.77
CA LEU A 107 -17.28 -4.00 2.93
C LEU A 107 -18.35 -4.59 3.84
N VAL A 108 -18.66 -5.90 3.72
CA VAL A 108 -19.56 -6.60 4.65
C VAL A 108 -18.97 -6.60 6.07
N ALA A 109 -17.69 -6.87 6.21
CA ALA A 109 -17.02 -6.83 7.52
C ALA A 109 -17.04 -5.42 8.15
N LEU A 110 -16.94 -4.36 7.34
CA LEU A 110 -17.08 -2.99 7.82
C LEU A 110 -18.51 -2.71 8.30
N ASP A 111 -19.53 -3.17 7.58
CA ASP A 111 -20.93 -3.04 7.97
C ASP A 111 -21.19 -3.75 9.31
N GLU A 112 -20.73 -4.99 9.46
CA GLU A 112 -20.80 -5.74 10.71
C GLU A 112 -20.09 -5.02 11.86
N TRP A 113 -18.95 -4.41 11.59
CA TRP A 113 -18.22 -3.65 12.59
C TRP A 113 -18.99 -2.43 13.06
N VAL A 114 -19.59 -1.68 12.14
CA VAL A 114 -20.41 -0.50 12.45
C VAL A 114 -21.71 -0.87 13.17
N VAL A 115 -22.41 -1.90 12.70
CA VAL A 115 -23.77 -2.23 13.19
C VAL A 115 -23.74 -3.06 14.46
N SER A 116 -22.84 -4.04 14.55
CA SER A 116 -22.83 -5.01 15.65
C SER A 116 -21.59 -4.92 16.55
N GLY A 117 -20.62 -4.05 16.20
CA GLY A 117 -19.36 -3.95 16.93
C GLY A 117 -18.41 -5.13 16.71
N THR A 118 -18.69 -6.01 15.75
CA THR A 118 -17.83 -7.15 15.42
C THR A 118 -16.65 -6.67 14.58
N PRO A 119 -15.41 -6.65 15.13
CA PRO A 119 -14.28 -6.12 14.39
C PRO A 119 -13.91 -7.00 13.19
N PRO A 120 -13.47 -6.41 12.07
CA PRO A 120 -12.94 -7.16 10.95
C PRO A 120 -11.72 -8.00 11.35
N PRO A 121 -11.33 -9.00 10.53
CA PRO A 121 -10.06 -9.68 10.74
C PRO A 121 -8.90 -8.71 10.94
N PRO A 122 -7.83 -9.11 11.63
CA PRO A 122 -6.62 -8.28 11.76
C PRO A 122 -6.09 -7.81 10.40
N SER A 123 -5.48 -6.62 10.36
CA SER A 123 -4.82 -6.09 9.17
C SER A 123 -3.90 -7.13 8.52
N ARG A 124 -3.92 -7.18 7.19
CA ARG A 124 -3.05 -8.07 6.41
C ARG A 124 -2.26 -7.24 5.41
N LEU A 125 -0.99 -7.07 5.70
CA LEU A 125 -0.08 -6.22 4.93
C LEU A 125 1.37 -6.76 5.06
N PRO A 126 2.28 -6.40 4.16
CA PRO A 126 3.68 -6.70 4.31
C PRO A 126 4.28 -5.89 5.45
N THR A 127 5.26 -6.46 6.17
CA THR A 127 5.91 -5.81 7.31
C THR A 127 7.43 -5.91 7.23
N LEU A 128 8.11 -4.92 7.81
CA LEU A 128 9.56 -4.95 7.99
C LEU A 128 9.97 -6.05 8.95
N THR A 129 9.27 -6.16 10.09
CA THR A 129 9.51 -7.17 11.11
C THR A 129 9.34 -8.59 10.60
N GLY A 130 8.37 -8.81 9.69
CA GLY A 130 8.14 -10.10 9.04
C GLY A 130 9.04 -10.36 7.84
N GLY A 131 9.89 -9.40 7.45
CA GLY A 131 10.78 -9.51 6.29
C GLY A 131 10.04 -9.60 4.95
N THR A 132 8.76 -9.18 4.93
CA THR A 132 7.91 -9.20 3.73
C THR A 132 7.75 -7.82 3.09
N LEU A 133 8.19 -6.75 3.77
CA LEU A 133 8.28 -5.39 3.22
C LEU A 133 9.76 -5.07 2.97
N VAL A 134 10.11 -4.79 1.72
CA VAL A 134 11.51 -4.70 1.26
C VAL A 134 11.73 -3.54 0.30
N GLU A 135 13.01 -3.22 0.04
CA GLU A 135 13.38 -2.29 -1.03
C GLU A 135 12.92 -2.81 -2.41
N PRO A 136 12.58 -1.92 -3.35
CA PRO A 136 12.08 -2.29 -4.67
C PRO A 136 13.01 -3.22 -5.48
N ASP A 137 14.32 -3.13 -5.26
CA ASP A 137 15.33 -3.96 -5.91
C ASP A 137 15.58 -5.31 -5.20
N LYS A 138 14.93 -5.52 -4.04
CA LYS A 138 15.08 -6.71 -3.17
C LYS A 138 13.82 -7.56 -3.06
N THR A 139 12.89 -7.41 -3.98
CA THR A 139 11.63 -8.17 -3.97
C THR A 139 11.83 -9.69 -4.11
N GLY A 140 12.93 -10.11 -4.72
CA GLY A 140 13.18 -11.52 -5.03
C GLY A 140 12.41 -12.01 -6.26
N PHE A 141 11.87 -11.11 -7.09
CA PHE A 141 11.10 -11.52 -8.28
C PHE A 141 11.95 -12.40 -9.21
N PRO A 142 11.47 -13.59 -9.59
CA PRO A 142 12.21 -14.53 -10.40
C PRO A 142 12.49 -13.96 -11.81
N ALA A 143 13.58 -14.41 -12.42
CA ALA A 143 13.89 -14.06 -13.79
C ALA A 143 12.95 -14.80 -14.74
N VAL A 144 11.96 -14.10 -15.28
CA VAL A 144 11.01 -14.65 -16.26
C VAL A 144 11.43 -14.16 -17.65
N PRO A 145 11.70 -15.07 -18.62
CA PRO A 145 12.04 -14.67 -19.97
C PRO A 145 10.98 -13.77 -20.61
N GLY A 146 11.38 -12.62 -21.12
CA GLY A 146 10.48 -11.65 -21.75
C GLY A 146 9.71 -10.73 -20.80
N ALA A 147 9.84 -10.91 -19.48
CA ALA A 147 9.26 -9.99 -18.50
C ALA A 147 10.29 -8.97 -18.00
N ALA A 148 9.92 -7.70 -18.00
CA ALA A 148 10.72 -6.66 -17.37
C ALA A 148 10.42 -6.61 -15.87
N VAL A 149 11.47 -6.60 -15.05
CA VAL A 149 11.34 -6.49 -13.59
C VAL A 149 11.50 -5.04 -13.18
N VAL A 150 10.47 -4.51 -12.49
CA VAL A 150 10.50 -3.17 -11.90
C VAL A 150 11.42 -3.19 -10.68
N ARG A 151 12.28 -2.17 -10.54
CA ARG A 151 13.27 -2.05 -9.46
C ARG A 151 13.21 -0.74 -8.71
N THR A 152 12.28 0.14 -9.08
CA THR A 152 12.11 1.47 -8.48
C THR A 152 10.64 1.78 -8.30
N THR A 153 10.30 2.46 -7.22
CA THR A 153 8.97 3.02 -6.99
C THR A 153 8.87 4.44 -7.54
N ASN A 154 7.65 4.95 -7.65
CA ASN A 154 7.47 6.39 -7.82
C ASN A 154 7.99 7.11 -6.57
N ARG A 155 8.59 8.27 -6.81
CA ARG A 155 9.13 9.09 -5.74
C ARG A 155 8.00 9.81 -5.01
N VAL A 156 7.87 9.59 -3.72
CA VAL A 156 7.00 10.34 -2.82
C VAL A 156 7.86 11.33 -2.05
N ALA A 157 7.54 12.60 -2.12
CA ALA A 157 8.34 13.65 -1.50
C ALA A 157 7.46 14.78 -0.99
N PRO A 158 7.88 15.52 0.05
CA PRO A 158 7.12 16.68 0.51
C PRO A 158 6.84 17.64 -0.64
N PRO A 159 5.60 18.10 -0.82
CA PRO A 159 5.31 19.13 -1.79
C PRO A 159 6.03 20.41 -1.36
N GLY A 160 6.84 20.94 -2.26
CA GLY A 160 7.47 22.22 -2.05
C GLY A 160 6.51 23.38 -2.38
N ASP A 161 6.99 24.34 -3.15
CA ASP A 161 6.14 25.39 -3.69
C ASP A 161 5.25 24.83 -4.81
N TRP A 162 3.95 24.78 -4.58
CA TRP A 162 2.96 24.30 -5.55
C TRP A 162 2.84 25.19 -6.78
N VAL A 163 3.17 26.47 -6.65
CA VAL A 163 3.10 27.44 -7.76
C VAL A 163 4.35 27.35 -8.62
N HIS A 164 5.50 27.11 -7.98
CA HIS A 164 6.80 27.00 -8.64
C HIS A 164 7.49 25.68 -8.21
N PRO A 165 6.99 24.53 -8.66
CA PRO A 165 7.47 23.23 -8.23
C PRO A 165 8.94 23.06 -8.61
N LYS A 166 9.74 22.67 -7.61
CA LYS A 166 11.14 22.30 -7.81
C LYS A 166 11.31 20.82 -7.49
N PRO A 167 12.26 20.14 -8.12
CA PRO A 167 12.59 18.77 -7.70
C PRO A 167 12.90 18.75 -6.20
N PRO A 168 12.25 17.87 -5.42
CA PRO A 168 12.49 17.80 -3.99
C PRO A 168 13.92 17.30 -3.73
N ALA A 169 14.57 17.86 -2.72
CA ALA A 169 15.92 17.45 -2.30
C ALA A 169 15.89 16.02 -1.71
N GLU A 170 14.85 15.73 -0.93
CA GLU A 170 14.67 14.46 -0.22
C GLU A 170 13.31 13.84 -0.56
N SER A 171 13.18 12.54 -0.33
CA SER A 171 11.94 11.80 -0.52
C SER A 171 11.75 10.80 0.61
N TYR A 172 10.48 10.49 0.88
CA TYR A 172 10.13 9.41 1.77
C TYR A 172 10.61 8.08 1.21
N ARG A 173 10.96 7.17 2.11
CA ARG A 173 11.36 5.83 1.72
C ARG A 173 10.13 4.97 1.52
N THR A 174 9.88 4.60 0.26
CA THR A 174 8.77 3.74 -0.12
C THR A 174 9.26 2.31 -0.33
N LEU A 175 8.55 1.37 0.26
CA LEU A 175 8.87 -0.05 0.27
C LEU A 175 7.75 -0.84 -0.42
N VAL A 176 8.07 -2.05 -0.86
CA VAL A 176 7.15 -2.91 -1.60
C VAL A 176 7.10 -4.32 -1.00
N CYS A 177 6.10 -5.10 -1.36
CA CYS A 177 5.98 -6.47 -0.90
C CYS A 177 7.06 -7.34 -1.55
N LYS A 178 7.71 -8.18 -0.73
CA LYS A 178 8.54 -9.29 -1.19
C LYS A 178 7.68 -10.31 -1.91
N VAL A 179 8.23 -11.00 -2.90
CA VAL A 179 7.55 -12.12 -3.56
C VAL A 179 8.14 -13.47 -3.16
N ASP A 180 7.35 -14.51 -3.35
CA ASP A 180 7.78 -15.91 -3.22
C ASP A 180 8.51 -16.39 -4.49
N ASP A 181 8.89 -17.67 -4.52
CA ASP A 181 9.65 -18.26 -5.62
C ASP A 181 8.89 -18.29 -6.96
N ASP A 182 7.56 -18.22 -6.90
CA ASP A 182 6.67 -18.16 -8.06
C ASP A 182 6.38 -16.72 -8.52
N GLY A 183 6.90 -15.73 -7.80
CA GLY A 183 6.72 -14.31 -8.10
C GLY A 183 5.43 -13.71 -7.51
N ASN A 184 4.71 -14.42 -6.65
CA ASN A 184 3.53 -13.92 -5.97
C ASN A 184 3.92 -13.15 -4.71
N GLU A 185 3.20 -12.08 -4.40
CA GLU A 185 3.43 -11.32 -3.17
C GLU A 185 3.24 -12.19 -1.92
N ALA A 186 4.24 -12.16 -1.04
CA ALA A 186 4.36 -13.07 0.10
C ALA A 186 3.47 -12.69 1.29
N ALA A 187 2.84 -11.50 1.25
CA ALA A 187 1.98 -10.99 2.32
C ALA A 187 0.71 -10.33 1.77
N GLY A 188 -0.20 -9.95 2.67
CA GLY A 188 -1.49 -9.41 2.31
C GLY A 188 -2.60 -10.46 2.27
N ILE A 189 -3.74 -10.11 1.69
CA ILE A 189 -4.80 -11.05 1.32
C ILE A 189 -4.36 -11.70 0.01
N ARG A 190 -3.93 -12.94 0.08
CA ARG A 190 -3.59 -13.71 -1.12
C ARG A 190 -4.86 -14.25 -1.75
N LEU A 191 -5.02 -14.04 -3.05
CA LEU A 191 -6.10 -14.66 -3.81
C LEU A 191 -5.81 -16.17 -3.93
N PRO A 192 -6.85 -17.01 -4.01
CA PRO A 192 -6.65 -18.45 -4.21
C PRO A 192 -5.86 -18.70 -5.51
N ASP A 193 -4.98 -19.68 -5.46
CA ASP A 193 -4.37 -20.24 -6.65
C ASP A 193 -5.49 -20.90 -7.49
N ILE A 194 -5.54 -20.58 -8.76
CA ILE A 194 -6.58 -21.08 -9.69
C ILE A 194 -6.00 -22.22 -10.49
#